data_39a07da20d5e56cff304bd6094caaefc
#
_entry.id   39a07da20d5e56cff304bd6094caaefc
#
_cell.length_a   1.000
_cell.length_b   1.000
_cell.length_c   1.000
_cell.angle_alpha   90.00
_cell.angle_beta   90.00
_cell.angle_gamma   90.00
#
_symmetry.space_group_name_H-M   'P 1'
#
loop_
_entity.id
_entity.type
_entity.pdbx_description
1 polymer ?
#
loop_
_entity_poly.entity_id
_entity_poly.type
_entity_poly.pdbx_seq_one_letter_code
_entity_poly.pdbx_strand_id
1 'polypeptide(L)'
;MSQASSTDTPFVIAGRTYGSRLLVGTGKYKDLDETRRAIEASGAEIVTVAVRRTNIGQNPDEPNLLDVIPPDRYTILPNTAGCYDAVEAVRTCRLARELLDGHNLVKLEVLADQKTLFPNVVETLKAAEQLVKDGFDVMVYTSDDPIIARQLAEIGCIAVMPLAGLIGSGLGICNPYNLRIILEEAKVPVLVDAGVGTASDAAIAMELGCEAVLMNTAIAHAKDPVMMAEAMKHAIVAGRLAYLAGRMP
;
A
#
# COMPACT_ATOMS: atom_id res chain seq x y z
N MET A 1 30.28 -22.23 -13.22
CA MET A 1 29.07 -21.41 -13.11
C MET A 1 28.96 -20.98 -11.67
N SER A 2 29.24 -19.72 -11.39
CA SER A 2 29.19 -19.15 -10.04
C SER A 2 27.74 -19.08 -9.60
N GLN A 3 27.40 -19.80 -8.53
CA GLN A 3 26.14 -19.59 -7.80
C GLN A 3 26.23 -18.22 -7.12
N ALA A 4 25.67 -17.20 -7.75
CA ALA A 4 25.35 -15.98 -7.04
C ALA A 4 24.25 -16.37 -6.04
N SER A 5 24.58 -16.45 -4.75
CA SER A 5 23.57 -16.49 -3.69
C SER A 5 22.78 -15.19 -3.81
N SER A 6 21.54 -15.24 -4.28
CA SER A 6 20.66 -14.09 -4.31
C SER A 6 20.29 -13.75 -2.86
N THR A 7 21.14 -12.96 -2.22
CA THR A 7 20.76 -12.31 -0.96
C THR A 7 19.59 -11.38 -1.27
N ASP A 8 18.52 -11.46 -0.48
CA ASP A 8 17.37 -10.59 -0.64
C ASP A 8 17.79 -9.12 -0.54
N THR A 9 17.24 -8.28 -1.41
CA THR A 9 17.45 -6.83 -1.33
C THR A 9 16.62 -6.26 -0.18
N PRO A 10 17.17 -5.32 0.62
CA PRO A 10 16.38 -4.66 1.66
C PRO A 10 15.14 -3.98 1.06
N PHE A 11 14.00 -4.09 1.76
CA PHE A 11 12.82 -3.29 1.41
C PHE A 11 12.98 -1.89 2.01
N VAL A 12 13.12 -0.89 1.15
CA VAL A 12 13.41 0.50 1.55
C VAL A 12 12.32 1.42 1.02
N ILE A 13 11.71 2.21 1.90
CA ILE A 13 10.76 3.28 1.57
C ILE A 13 11.19 4.56 2.29
N ALA A 14 11.26 5.69 1.58
CA ALA A 14 11.68 6.99 2.12
C ALA A 14 12.98 6.92 2.95
N GLY A 15 13.97 6.14 2.46
CA GLY A 15 15.27 5.96 3.12
C GLY A 15 15.26 5.07 4.37
N ARG A 16 14.11 4.54 4.79
CA ARG A 16 13.99 3.61 5.93
C ARG A 16 13.87 2.17 5.43
N THR A 17 14.63 1.26 6.06
CA THR A 17 14.56 -0.18 5.81
C THR A 17 13.49 -0.82 6.68
N TYR A 18 12.71 -1.72 6.09
CA TYR A 18 11.64 -2.47 6.75
C TYR A 18 11.89 -3.98 6.67
N GLY A 19 11.56 -4.69 7.74
CA GLY A 19 11.65 -6.14 7.83
C GLY A 19 10.44 -6.85 7.22
N SER A 20 9.30 -6.17 7.14
CA SER A 20 8.06 -6.71 6.56
C SER A 20 7.78 -6.10 5.20
N ARG A 21 7.44 -6.96 4.23
CA ARG A 21 6.95 -6.56 2.89
C ARG A 21 5.41 -6.57 2.81
N LEU A 22 4.75 -6.70 3.97
CA LEU A 22 3.30 -6.57 4.11
C LEU A 22 2.98 -5.21 4.72
N LEU A 23 2.18 -4.42 4.00
CA LEU A 23 1.56 -3.19 4.49
C LEU A 23 0.08 -3.45 4.73
N VAL A 24 -0.50 -2.90 5.78
CA VAL A 24 -1.92 -3.12 6.10
C VAL A 24 -2.69 -1.83 6.33
N GLY A 25 -3.98 -1.86 5.97
CA GLY A 25 -4.91 -0.78 6.26
C GLY A 25 -5.62 -0.97 7.60
N THR A 26 -6.22 0.10 8.10
CA THR A 26 -6.91 0.17 9.39
C THR A 26 -8.43 0.24 9.28
N GLY A 27 -8.97 0.28 8.07
CA GLY A 27 -10.42 0.40 7.86
C GLY A 27 -11.18 -0.92 7.92
N LYS A 28 -12.48 -0.84 8.20
CA LYS A 28 -13.45 -1.95 8.10
C LYS A 28 -13.37 -3.04 9.17
N TYR A 29 -12.47 -2.96 10.13
CA TYR A 29 -12.52 -3.82 11.32
C TYR A 29 -13.70 -3.42 12.20
N LYS A 30 -14.17 -4.34 13.05
CA LYS A 30 -15.34 -4.07 13.91
C LYS A 30 -15.04 -3.07 15.01
N ASP A 31 -13.80 -3.03 15.51
CA ASP A 31 -13.35 -2.15 16.60
C ASP A 31 -11.81 -1.97 16.57
N LEU A 32 -11.31 -1.06 17.42
CA LEU A 32 -9.88 -0.77 17.53
C LEU A 32 -9.06 -1.94 18.11
N ASP A 33 -9.64 -2.79 18.95
CA ASP A 33 -8.92 -3.97 19.50
C ASP A 33 -8.68 -5.00 18.39
N GLU A 34 -9.69 -5.31 17.58
CA GLU A 34 -9.52 -6.20 16.43
C GLU A 34 -8.53 -5.63 15.41
N THR A 35 -8.58 -4.30 15.14
CA THR A 35 -7.61 -3.61 14.30
C THR A 35 -6.19 -3.82 14.82
N ARG A 36 -5.93 -3.55 16.09
CA ARG A 36 -4.63 -3.73 16.72
C ARG A 36 -4.13 -5.17 16.61
N ARG A 37 -4.97 -6.14 16.99
CA ARG A 37 -4.61 -7.57 16.98
C ARG A 37 -4.29 -8.08 15.56
N ALA A 38 -5.06 -7.67 14.57
CA ALA A 38 -4.82 -8.05 13.18
C ALA A 38 -3.50 -7.44 12.65
N ILE A 39 -3.22 -6.17 12.96
CA ILE A 39 -1.97 -5.51 12.58
C ILE A 39 -0.77 -6.19 13.26
N GLU A 40 -0.87 -6.51 14.55
CA GLU A 40 0.18 -7.24 15.27
C GLU A 40 0.44 -8.63 14.67
N ALA A 41 -0.60 -9.38 14.36
CA ALA A 41 -0.49 -10.71 13.74
C ALA A 41 0.11 -10.65 12.32
N SER A 42 -0.20 -9.60 11.56
CA SER A 42 0.34 -9.37 10.22
C SER A 42 1.86 -9.15 10.21
N GLY A 43 2.43 -8.68 11.32
CA GLY A 43 3.83 -8.25 11.40
C GLY A 43 4.16 -7.04 10.53
N ALA A 44 3.16 -6.29 10.06
CA ALA A 44 3.36 -5.09 9.27
C ALA A 44 4.03 -3.99 10.10
N GLU A 45 4.96 -3.28 9.48
CA GLU A 45 5.65 -2.13 10.07
C GLU A 45 5.14 -0.80 9.49
N ILE A 46 4.51 -0.84 8.31
CA ILE A 46 3.85 0.30 7.67
C ILE A 46 2.34 0.06 7.72
N VAL A 47 1.62 1.03 8.29
CA VAL A 47 0.16 0.96 8.47
C VAL A 47 -0.50 2.16 7.82
N THR A 48 -1.40 1.91 6.85
CA THR A 48 -2.07 3.01 6.16
C THR A 48 -3.36 3.43 6.85
N VAL A 49 -3.59 4.75 6.91
CA VAL A 49 -4.70 5.38 7.60
C VAL A 49 -5.44 6.36 6.69
N ALA A 50 -6.75 6.17 6.54
CA ALA A 50 -7.59 7.08 5.76
C ALA A 50 -7.90 8.34 6.58
N VAL A 51 -7.16 9.43 6.35
CA VAL A 51 -7.23 10.69 7.13
C VAL A 51 -8.64 11.28 7.19
N ARG A 52 -9.41 11.17 6.10
CA ARG A 52 -10.79 11.69 6.04
C ARG A 52 -11.82 10.85 6.81
N ARG A 53 -11.47 9.63 7.21
CA ARG A 53 -12.43 8.66 7.79
C ARG A 53 -12.07 8.21 9.19
N THR A 54 -10.89 8.57 9.66
CA THR A 54 -10.34 8.04 10.92
C THR A 54 -9.84 9.18 11.76
N ASN A 55 -10.19 9.17 13.05
CA ASN A 55 -9.61 10.10 14.00
C ASN A 55 -8.16 9.71 14.31
N ILE A 56 -7.24 10.61 13.99
CA ILE A 56 -5.81 10.54 14.30
C ILE A 56 -5.34 11.75 15.12
N GLY A 57 -6.28 12.31 15.93
CA GLY A 57 -6.03 13.46 16.80
C GLY A 57 -6.82 14.73 16.44
N GLN A 58 -7.56 14.74 15.30
CA GLN A 58 -8.35 15.91 14.89
C GLN A 58 -9.63 16.11 15.73
N ASN A 59 -10.12 15.08 16.44
CA ASN A 59 -11.25 15.18 17.33
C ASN A 59 -10.89 14.60 18.70
N PRO A 60 -10.72 15.44 19.76
CA PRO A 60 -10.33 14.98 21.08
C PRO A 60 -11.44 14.19 21.82
N ASP A 61 -12.69 14.29 21.39
CA ASP A 61 -13.85 13.62 22.01
C ASP A 61 -14.10 12.21 21.43
N GLU A 62 -13.34 11.80 20.42
CA GLU A 62 -13.46 10.49 19.79
C GLU A 62 -12.21 9.62 20.03
N PRO A 63 -12.36 8.27 20.04
CA PRO A 63 -11.21 7.38 20.13
C PRO A 63 -10.17 7.68 19.05
N ASN A 64 -8.91 7.84 19.45
CA ASN A 64 -7.80 8.09 18.53
C ASN A 64 -7.20 6.75 18.10
N LEU A 65 -7.11 6.53 16.78
CA LEU A 65 -6.47 5.33 16.24
C LEU A 65 -5.01 5.21 16.67
N LEU A 66 -4.30 6.33 16.81
CA LEU A 66 -2.88 6.34 17.18
C LEU A 66 -2.63 5.85 18.62
N ASP A 67 -3.66 5.75 19.47
CA ASP A 67 -3.54 5.14 20.79
C ASP A 67 -3.32 3.62 20.72
N VAL A 68 -3.81 2.98 19.67
CA VAL A 68 -3.66 1.52 19.44
C VAL A 68 -2.66 1.18 18.36
N ILE A 69 -2.32 2.12 17.47
CA ILE A 69 -1.31 2.02 16.41
C ILE A 69 -0.32 3.19 16.56
N PRO A 70 0.54 3.15 17.57
CA PRO A 70 1.36 4.29 17.92
C PRO A 70 2.51 4.53 16.92
N PRO A 71 2.81 5.81 16.57
CA PRO A 71 3.81 6.15 15.56
C PRO A 71 5.26 5.81 15.93
N ASP A 72 5.56 5.56 17.19
CA ASP A 72 6.87 5.10 17.65
C ASP A 72 7.12 3.62 17.33
N ARG A 73 6.06 2.84 17.17
CA ARG A 73 6.12 1.42 16.78
C ARG A 73 5.89 1.19 15.29
N TYR A 74 5.02 1.98 14.67
CA TYR A 74 4.63 1.82 13.27
C TYR A 74 4.92 3.07 12.45
N THR A 75 5.32 2.89 11.20
CA THR A 75 5.31 3.97 10.22
C THR A 75 3.86 4.19 9.78
N ILE A 76 3.31 5.32 10.14
CA ILE A 76 1.97 5.73 9.71
C ILE A 76 2.06 6.20 8.25
N LEU A 77 1.22 5.63 7.40
CA LEU A 77 1.08 5.98 5.98
C LEU A 77 -0.31 6.59 5.76
N PRO A 78 -0.48 7.90 5.97
CA PRO A 78 -1.75 8.56 5.72
C PRO A 78 -2.10 8.49 4.25
N ASN A 79 -3.38 8.21 3.95
CA ASN A 79 -3.86 8.11 2.58
C ASN A 79 -5.04 9.05 2.29
N THR A 80 -5.24 9.31 1.01
CA THR A 80 -6.29 10.19 0.49
C THR A 80 -7.53 9.43 0.03
N ALA A 81 -7.81 8.28 0.63
CA ALA A 81 -8.99 7.47 0.32
C ALA A 81 -10.28 8.28 0.38
N GLY A 82 -11.06 8.24 -0.70
CA GLY A 82 -12.29 8.99 -0.85
C GLY A 82 -12.12 10.42 -1.38
N CYS A 83 -10.96 10.76 -1.93
CA CYS A 83 -10.76 11.95 -2.76
C CYS A 83 -11.06 11.61 -4.24
N TYR A 84 -11.72 12.53 -4.94
CA TYR A 84 -12.14 12.35 -6.34
C TYR A 84 -11.47 13.34 -7.30
N ASP A 85 -10.69 14.27 -6.79
CA ASP A 85 -9.89 15.20 -7.58
C ASP A 85 -8.54 15.49 -6.92
N ALA A 86 -7.64 16.11 -7.68
CA ALA A 86 -6.29 16.44 -7.24
C ALA A 86 -6.28 17.45 -6.09
N VAL A 87 -7.19 18.42 -6.09
CA VAL A 87 -7.24 19.50 -5.09
C VAL A 87 -7.59 18.93 -3.71
N GLU A 88 -8.59 18.06 -3.64
CA GLU A 88 -8.97 17.36 -2.41
C GLU A 88 -7.82 16.48 -1.89
N ALA A 89 -7.17 15.72 -2.79
CA ALA A 89 -6.08 14.82 -2.42
C ALA A 89 -4.89 15.61 -1.84
N VAL A 90 -4.44 16.66 -2.52
CA VAL A 90 -3.35 17.53 -2.04
C VAL A 90 -3.69 18.17 -0.69
N ARG A 91 -4.91 18.70 -0.55
CA ARG A 91 -5.37 19.28 0.73
C ARG A 91 -5.36 18.24 1.85
N THR A 92 -5.79 17.02 1.58
CA THR A 92 -5.80 15.93 2.55
C THR A 92 -4.39 15.53 2.99
N CYS A 93 -3.43 15.45 2.06
CA CYS A 93 -2.02 15.19 2.41
C CYS A 93 -1.41 16.32 3.25
N ARG A 94 -1.69 17.59 2.93
CA ARG A 94 -1.22 18.73 3.73
C ARG A 94 -1.79 18.68 5.16
N LEU A 95 -3.09 18.37 5.31
CA LEU A 95 -3.70 18.17 6.62
C LEU A 95 -3.04 17.01 7.38
N ALA A 96 -2.77 15.88 6.72
CA ALA A 96 -2.09 14.76 7.33
C ALA A 96 -0.70 15.13 7.85
N ARG A 97 0.05 15.92 7.08
CA ARG A 97 1.38 16.42 7.50
C ARG A 97 1.31 17.28 8.76
N GLU A 98 0.30 18.14 8.86
CA GLU A 98 0.09 18.95 10.07
C GLU A 98 -0.29 18.09 11.28
N LEU A 99 -1.19 17.12 11.12
CA LEU A 99 -1.65 16.22 12.19
C LEU A 99 -0.56 15.25 12.68
N LEU A 100 0.44 14.96 11.86
CA LEU A 100 1.53 14.02 12.12
C LEU A 100 2.90 14.73 12.23
N ASP A 101 2.94 15.94 12.76
CA ASP A 101 4.14 16.69 13.12
C ASP A 101 5.19 16.81 11.98
N GLY A 102 4.71 17.09 10.77
CA GLY A 102 5.60 17.28 9.61
C GLY A 102 5.93 16.01 8.84
N HIS A 103 5.22 14.90 9.07
CA HIS A 103 5.42 13.63 8.38
C HIS A 103 5.14 13.77 6.87
N ASN A 104 6.13 13.47 6.02
CA ASN A 104 6.04 13.68 4.58
C ASN A 104 5.63 12.45 3.78
N LEU A 105 5.73 11.24 4.35
CA LEU A 105 5.33 10.01 3.66
C LEU A 105 3.81 9.93 3.56
N VAL A 106 3.29 9.81 2.33
CA VAL A 106 1.84 9.73 2.07
C VAL A 106 1.52 8.69 1.00
N LYS A 107 0.32 8.11 1.08
CA LYS A 107 -0.25 7.30 0.00
C LYS A 107 -1.28 8.13 -0.75
N LEU A 108 -0.95 8.48 -1.98
CA LEU A 108 -1.87 9.19 -2.87
C LEU A 108 -2.86 8.20 -3.51
N GLU A 109 -4.14 8.50 -3.38
CA GLU A 109 -5.25 7.79 -4.00
C GLU A 109 -6.29 8.79 -4.48
N VAL A 110 -6.57 8.84 -5.79
CA VAL A 110 -7.64 9.66 -6.37
C VAL A 110 -8.57 8.74 -7.17
N LEU A 111 -9.84 8.72 -6.82
CA LEU A 111 -10.84 7.84 -7.40
C LEU A 111 -11.62 8.51 -8.53
N ALA A 112 -11.97 7.75 -9.56
CA ALA A 112 -12.79 8.23 -10.67
C ALA A 112 -14.29 7.93 -10.46
N ASP A 113 -14.58 6.80 -9.80
CA ASP A 113 -15.94 6.30 -9.68
C ASP A 113 -16.21 5.74 -8.27
N GLN A 114 -17.37 6.13 -7.69
CA GLN A 114 -17.73 5.73 -6.34
C GLN A 114 -18.12 4.25 -6.20
N LYS A 115 -18.61 3.64 -7.29
CA LYS A 115 -19.11 2.26 -7.27
C LYS A 115 -17.97 1.26 -7.46
N THR A 116 -17.10 1.53 -8.42
CA THR A 116 -16.00 0.61 -8.79
C THR A 116 -14.70 0.93 -8.11
N LEU A 117 -14.53 2.16 -7.62
CA LEU A 117 -13.31 2.69 -6.99
C LEU A 117 -12.09 2.62 -7.93
N PHE A 118 -12.31 2.72 -9.26
CA PHE A 118 -11.22 2.87 -10.21
C PHE A 118 -10.44 4.15 -9.95
N PRO A 119 -9.11 4.13 -10.11
CA PRO A 119 -8.29 5.32 -9.97
C PRO A 119 -8.56 6.32 -11.11
N ASN A 120 -8.59 7.60 -10.78
CA ASN A 120 -8.61 8.70 -11.74
C ASN A 120 -7.17 9.05 -12.11
N VAL A 121 -6.63 8.41 -13.13
CA VAL A 121 -5.21 8.57 -13.50
C VAL A 121 -4.83 10.00 -13.85
N VAL A 122 -5.74 10.77 -14.46
CA VAL A 122 -5.49 12.17 -14.83
C VAL A 122 -5.34 13.04 -13.58
N GLU A 123 -6.24 12.93 -12.63
CA GLU A 123 -6.17 13.66 -11.38
C GLU A 123 -5.05 13.14 -10.47
N THR A 124 -4.73 11.84 -10.54
CA THR A 124 -3.60 11.24 -9.81
C THR A 124 -2.27 11.84 -10.28
N LEU A 125 -2.03 11.99 -11.59
CA LEU A 125 -0.83 12.63 -12.13
C LEU A 125 -0.69 14.07 -11.66
N LYS A 126 -1.77 14.87 -11.73
CA LYS A 126 -1.79 16.27 -11.26
C LYS A 126 -1.49 16.37 -9.75
N ALA A 127 -2.11 15.51 -8.94
CA ALA A 127 -1.88 15.50 -7.51
C ALA A 127 -0.45 15.08 -7.17
N ALA A 128 0.09 14.06 -7.87
CA ALA A 128 1.46 13.60 -7.68
C ALA A 128 2.48 14.71 -7.97
N GLU A 129 2.36 15.41 -9.10
CA GLU A 129 3.22 16.56 -9.45
C GLU A 129 3.22 17.62 -8.34
N GLN A 130 2.04 17.97 -7.84
CA GLN A 130 1.92 18.99 -6.79
C GLN A 130 2.51 18.52 -5.47
N LEU A 131 2.24 17.27 -5.06
CA LEU A 131 2.73 16.72 -3.79
C LEU A 131 4.26 16.55 -3.79
N VAL A 132 4.84 16.05 -4.88
CA VAL A 132 6.30 15.94 -5.01
C VAL A 132 6.94 17.34 -4.96
N LYS A 133 6.35 18.34 -5.63
CA LYS A 133 6.80 19.74 -5.56
C LYS A 133 6.68 20.32 -4.14
N ASP A 134 5.69 19.91 -3.37
CA ASP A 134 5.51 20.31 -1.97
C ASP A 134 6.44 19.56 -0.99
N GLY A 135 7.31 18.67 -1.50
CA GLY A 135 8.29 17.92 -0.71
C GLY A 135 7.72 16.69 0.01
N PHE A 136 6.63 16.10 -0.49
CA PHE A 136 6.12 14.84 0.02
C PHE A 136 6.86 13.64 -0.60
N ASP A 137 7.02 12.58 0.20
CA ASP A 137 7.43 11.25 -0.22
C ASP A 137 6.18 10.47 -0.64
N VAL A 138 5.88 10.47 -1.94
CA VAL A 138 4.59 9.97 -2.46
C VAL A 138 4.69 8.51 -2.84
N MET A 139 3.93 7.63 -2.17
CA MET A 139 3.57 6.30 -2.63
C MET A 139 2.22 6.42 -3.35
N VAL A 140 2.09 6.00 -4.61
CA VAL A 140 0.92 6.33 -5.42
C VAL A 140 0.15 5.11 -5.89
N TYR A 141 -1.15 5.03 -5.49
CA TYR A 141 -2.11 4.06 -6.02
C TYR A 141 -2.52 4.45 -7.43
N THR A 142 -2.51 3.49 -8.35
CA THR A 142 -2.85 3.71 -9.76
C THR A 142 -3.45 2.47 -10.42
N SER A 143 -3.85 2.60 -11.69
CA SER A 143 -4.22 1.47 -12.53
C SER A 143 -3.00 0.57 -12.83
N ASP A 144 -3.27 -0.59 -13.44
CA ASP A 144 -2.26 -1.51 -13.97
C ASP A 144 -1.71 -1.11 -15.36
N ASP A 145 -1.85 0.16 -15.73
CA ASP A 145 -1.29 0.70 -16.98
C ASP A 145 0.22 0.97 -16.83
N PRO A 146 1.09 0.30 -17.60
CA PRO A 146 2.54 0.48 -17.50
C PRO A 146 3.02 1.90 -17.85
N ILE A 147 2.30 2.59 -18.75
CA ILE A 147 2.65 3.96 -19.15
C ILE A 147 2.40 4.93 -18.00
N ILE A 148 1.26 4.80 -17.33
CA ILE A 148 0.93 5.63 -16.16
C ILE A 148 1.89 5.33 -15.00
N ALA A 149 2.21 4.06 -14.75
CA ALA A 149 3.16 3.66 -13.73
C ALA A 149 4.54 4.32 -13.95
N ARG A 150 5.03 4.33 -15.18
CA ARG A 150 6.29 4.98 -15.56
C ARG A 150 6.23 6.50 -15.39
N GLN A 151 5.16 7.16 -15.82
CA GLN A 151 4.98 8.61 -15.66
C GLN A 151 4.99 9.03 -14.19
N LEU A 152 4.32 8.27 -13.31
CA LEU A 152 4.31 8.55 -11.88
C LEU A 152 5.70 8.42 -11.25
N ALA A 153 6.49 7.42 -11.66
CA ALA A 153 7.88 7.30 -11.22
C ALA A 153 8.76 8.47 -11.75
N GLU A 154 8.55 8.91 -13.00
CA GLU A 154 9.26 10.06 -13.60
C GLU A 154 8.90 11.40 -12.96
N ILE A 155 7.69 11.57 -12.46
CA ILE A 155 7.26 12.74 -11.65
C ILE A 155 8.05 12.81 -10.34
N GLY A 156 8.52 11.67 -9.82
CA GLY A 156 9.28 11.59 -8.58
C GLY A 156 8.53 10.92 -7.43
N CYS A 157 7.46 10.17 -7.71
CA CYS A 157 6.87 9.28 -6.72
C CYS A 157 7.90 8.25 -6.27
N ILE A 158 8.01 8.01 -4.96
CA ILE A 158 9.01 7.11 -4.39
C ILE A 158 8.63 5.63 -4.46
N ALA A 159 7.36 5.34 -4.73
CA ALA A 159 6.86 3.99 -5.00
C ALA A 159 5.59 4.08 -5.86
N VAL A 160 5.39 3.10 -6.75
CA VAL A 160 4.18 2.96 -7.56
C VAL A 160 3.40 1.74 -7.10
N MET A 161 2.09 1.92 -6.93
CA MET A 161 1.22 0.92 -6.34
C MET A 161 0.06 0.57 -7.30
N PRO A 162 0.35 -0.26 -8.33
CA PRO A 162 -0.69 -0.69 -9.27
C PRO A 162 -1.71 -1.59 -8.59
N LEU A 163 -2.98 -1.47 -9.00
CA LEU A 163 -4.01 -2.39 -8.57
C LEU A 163 -3.76 -3.81 -9.15
N ALA A 164 -3.99 -4.84 -8.34
CA ALA A 164 -4.12 -6.21 -8.82
C ALA A 164 -5.54 -6.47 -9.37
N GLY A 165 -6.52 -5.91 -8.71
CA GLY A 165 -7.92 -5.85 -9.05
C GLY A 165 -8.56 -4.67 -8.31
N LEU A 166 -9.85 -4.43 -8.50
CA LEU A 166 -10.54 -3.30 -7.87
C LEU A 166 -10.49 -3.37 -6.34
N ILE A 167 -10.49 -2.21 -5.70
CA ILE A 167 -10.53 -2.10 -4.23
C ILE A 167 -11.72 -2.91 -3.68
N GLY A 168 -11.43 -3.86 -2.80
CA GLY A 168 -12.44 -4.70 -2.13
C GLY A 168 -13.05 -5.80 -2.99
N SER A 169 -12.59 -6.02 -4.23
CA SER A 169 -13.11 -7.05 -5.12
C SER A 169 -12.70 -8.48 -4.72
N GLY A 170 -11.52 -8.66 -4.15
CA GLY A 170 -10.97 -9.98 -3.84
C GLY A 170 -10.68 -10.84 -5.07
N LEU A 171 -10.55 -10.25 -6.27
CA LEU A 171 -10.35 -10.97 -7.53
C LEU A 171 -8.90 -11.46 -7.75
N GLY A 172 -7.97 -11.05 -6.89
CA GLY A 172 -6.56 -11.37 -7.04
C GLY A 172 -5.89 -10.57 -8.14
N ILE A 173 -4.85 -11.16 -8.76
CA ILE A 173 -4.08 -10.53 -9.83
C ILE A 173 -4.81 -10.70 -11.16
N CYS A 174 -5.61 -9.71 -11.55
CA CYS A 174 -6.44 -9.77 -12.76
C CYS A 174 -5.60 -9.68 -14.05
N ASN A 175 -4.50 -8.92 -14.04
CA ASN A 175 -3.65 -8.72 -15.22
C ASN A 175 -2.16 -8.90 -14.88
N PRO A 176 -1.69 -10.14 -14.76
CA PRO A 176 -0.28 -10.41 -14.47
C PRO A 176 0.67 -9.97 -15.59
N TYR A 177 0.17 -9.81 -16.81
CA TYR A 177 0.98 -9.37 -17.95
C TYR A 177 1.41 -7.90 -17.81
N ASN A 178 0.45 -7.00 -17.55
CA ASN A 178 0.76 -5.59 -17.33
C ASN A 178 1.66 -5.41 -16.10
N LEU A 179 1.39 -6.16 -15.03
CA LEU A 179 2.19 -6.09 -13.82
C LEU A 179 3.66 -6.48 -14.08
N ARG A 180 3.91 -7.49 -14.94
CA ARG A 180 5.28 -7.84 -15.35
C ARG A 180 5.96 -6.70 -16.10
N ILE A 181 5.28 -6.05 -17.05
CA ILE A 181 5.84 -4.91 -17.79
C ILE A 181 6.21 -3.79 -16.80
N ILE A 182 5.32 -3.49 -15.86
CA ILE A 182 5.60 -2.47 -14.81
C ILE A 182 6.86 -2.85 -14.01
N LEU A 183 6.98 -4.10 -13.60
CA LEU A 183 8.12 -4.59 -12.82
C LEU A 183 9.43 -4.58 -13.60
N GLU A 184 9.41 -4.95 -14.88
CA GLU A 184 10.59 -4.95 -15.76
C GLU A 184 11.12 -3.54 -16.04
N GLU A 185 10.23 -2.53 -16.09
CA GLU A 185 10.58 -1.13 -16.36
C GLU A 185 10.77 -0.29 -15.08
N ALA A 186 10.48 -0.86 -13.91
CA ALA A 186 10.43 -0.12 -12.66
C ALA A 186 11.78 0.49 -12.26
N LYS A 187 11.76 1.78 -11.92
CA LYS A 187 12.91 2.53 -11.36
C LYS A 187 12.72 2.83 -9.87
N VAL A 188 11.55 2.55 -9.35
CA VAL A 188 11.14 2.71 -7.96
C VAL A 188 10.45 1.43 -7.48
N PRO A 189 10.33 1.18 -6.17
CA PRO A 189 9.59 0.04 -5.65
C PRO A 189 8.17 -0.05 -6.22
N VAL A 190 7.79 -1.26 -6.64
CA VAL A 190 6.42 -1.56 -7.10
C VAL A 190 5.75 -2.44 -6.06
N LEU A 191 4.62 -1.96 -5.54
CA LEU A 191 3.82 -2.67 -4.56
C LEU A 191 2.44 -2.95 -5.15
N VAL A 192 1.94 -4.16 -5.01
CA VAL A 192 0.51 -4.41 -5.32
C VAL A 192 -0.36 -3.76 -4.25
N ASP A 193 -1.38 -3.03 -4.70
CA ASP A 193 -2.39 -2.41 -3.85
C ASP A 193 -3.78 -2.68 -4.42
N ALA A 194 -4.70 -3.12 -3.59
CA ALA A 194 -6.06 -3.52 -3.94
C ALA A 194 -6.20 -4.85 -4.71
N GLY A 195 -7.39 -5.44 -4.64
CA GLY A 195 -7.74 -6.65 -5.36
C GLY A 195 -7.35 -7.97 -4.69
N VAL A 196 -6.36 -7.98 -3.81
CA VAL A 196 -5.99 -9.18 -3.04
C VAL A 196 -7.17 -9.66 -2.19
N GLY A 197 -7.53 -10.92 -2.33
CA GLY A 197 -8.67 -11.53 -1.62
C GLY A 197 -8.26 -12.57 -0.59
N THR A 198 -7.11 -13.23 -0.79
CA THR A 198 -6.62 -14.27 0.12
C THR A 198 -5.09 -14.44 0.02
N ALA A 199 -4.54 -15.30 0.86
CA ALA A 199 -3.10 -15.55 0.98
C ALA A 199 -2.43 -15.95 -0.34
N SER A 200 -3.08 -16.76 -1.18
CA SER A 200 -2.52 -17.15 -2.48
C SER A 200 -2.31 -15.96 -3.42
N ASP A 201 -3.20 -14.97 -3.41
CA ASP A 201 -3.05 -13.77 -4.25
C ASP A 201 -1.83 -12.94 -3.82
N ALA A 202 -1.61 -12.84 -2.51
CA ALA A 202 -0.44 -12.17 -1.94
C ALA A 202 0.85 -12.89 -2.32
N ALA A 203 0.87 -14.22 -2.25
CA ALA A 203 2.02 -15.02 -2.68
C ALA A 203 2.30 -14.83 -4.18
N ILE A 204 1.29 -14.85 -5.03
CA ILE A 204 1.42 -14.65 -6.48
C ILE A 204 2.01 -13.26 -6.77
N ALA A 205 1.56 -12.20 -6.09
CA ALA A 205 2.13 -10.86 -6.26
C ALA A 205 3.64 -10.84 -5.97
N MET A 206 4.06 -11.49 -4.88
CA MET A 206 5.47 -11.59 -4.50
C MET A 206 6.27 -12.48 -5.47
N GLU A 207 5.70 -13.58 -5.95
CA GLU A 207 6.33 -14.47 -6.98
C GLU A 207 6.53 -13.76 -8.33
N LEU A 208 5.68 -12.79 -8.67
CA LEU A 208 5.85 -11.95 -9.85
C LEU A 208 7.02 -10.97 -9.71
N GLY A 209 7.50 -10.72 -8.49
CA GLY A 209 8.64 -9.83 -8.21
C GLY A 209 8.25 -8.48 -7.61
N CYS A 210 7.00 -8.30 -7.16
CA CYS A 210 6.63 -7.10 -6.40
C CYS A 210 7.49 -6.96 -5.14
N GLU A 211 7.83 -5.72 -4.79
CA GLU A 211 8.63 -5.45 -3.60
C GLU A 211 7.85 -5.65 -2.30
N ALA A 212 6.54 -5.39 -2.34
CA ALA A 212 5.65 -5.56 -1.20
C ALA A 212 4.18 -5.63 -1.66
N VAL A 213 3.27 -5.88 -0.72
CA VAL A 213 1.81 -5.84 -0.95
C VAL A 213 1.16 -5.03 0.15
N LEU A 214 0.25 -4.12 -0.23
CA LEU A 214 -0.65 -3.46 0.69
C LEU A 214 -2.04 -4.07 0.59
N MET A 215 -2.65 -4.39 1.71
CA MET A 215 -4.01 -4.92 1.77
C MET A 215 -4.76 -4.46 3.01
N ASN A 216 -6.08 -4.45 2.91
CA ASN A 216 -6.96 -4.15 4.03
C ASN A 216 -8.18 -5.05 4.03
N THR A 217 -9.06 -4.94 3.04
CA THR A 217 -10.37 -5.61 3.00
C THR A 217 -10.25 -7.14 3.11
N ALA A 218 -9.25 -7.74 2.47
CA ALA A 218 -9.02 -9.19 2.53
C ALA A 218 -8.79 -9.70 3.96
N ILE A 219 -8.18 -8.87 4.82
CA ILE A 219 -7.99 -9.19 6.24
C ILE A 219 -9.26 -8.83 7.02
N ALA A 220 -9.68 -7.56 6.95
CA ALA A 220 -10.76 -7.04 7.80
C ALA A 220 -12.13 -7.72 7.57
N HIS A 221 -12.41 -8.21 6.36
CA HIS A 221 -13.65 -8.93 6.02
C HIS A 221 -13.54 -10.46 6.09
N ALA A 222 -12.38 -10.99 6.48
CA ALA A 222 -12.28 -12.42 6.75
C ALA A 222 -13.16 -12.83 7.95
N LYS A 223 -13.54 -14.08 8.04
CA LYS A 223 -14.29 -14.61 9.21
C LYS A 223 -13.50 -14.48 10.51
N ASP A 224 -12.18 -14.58 10.41
CA ASP A 224 -11.22 -14.32 11.48
C ASP A 224 -10.11 -13.42 10.93
N PRO A 225 -10.20 -12.09 11.15
CA PRO A 225 -9.20 -11.14 10.65
C PRO A 225 -7.80 -11.37 11.19
N VAL A 226 -7.66 -11.81 12.44
CA VAL A 226 -6.34 -12.05 13.05
C VAL A 226 -5.65 -13.24 12.41
N MET A 227 -6.38 -14.35 12.22
CA MET A 227 -5.87 -15.54 11.53
C MET A 227 -5.53 -15.24 10.06
N MET A 228 -6.36 -14.45 9.37
CA MET A 228 -6.08 -14.05 7.98
C MET A 228 -4.85 -13.14 7.89
N ALA A 229 -4.65 -12.23 8.83
CA ALA A 229 -3.45 -11.39 8.89
C ALA A 229 -2.17 -12.23 9.01
N GLU A 230 -2.18 -13.26 9.86
CA GLU A 230 -1.08 -14.22 10.00
C GLU A 230 -0.86 -15.02 8.71
N ALA A 231 -1.93 -15.50 8.07
CA ALA A 231 -1.85 -16.19 6.79
C ALA A 231 -1.23 -15.31 5.69
N MET A 232 -1.60 -14.03 5.61
CA MET A 232 -1.03 -13.07 4.67
C MET A 232 0.46 -12.85 4.92
N LYS A 233 0.89 -12.72 6.18
CA LYS A 233 2.30 -12.64 6.55
C LYS A 233 3.11 -13.82 5.99
N HIS A 234 2.63 -15.03 6.19
CA HIS A 234 3.29 -16.22 5.67
C HIS A 234 3.30 -16.29 4.14
N ALA A 235 2.23 -15.85 3.50
CA ALA A 235 2.13 -15.81 2.04
C ALA A 235 3.15 -14.84 1.42
N ILE A 236 3.34 -13.65 2.01
CA ILE A 236 4.34 -12.68 1.57
C ILE A 236 5.75 -13.28 1.65
N VAL A 237 6.09 -13.93 2.76
CA VAL A 237 7.39 -14.57 2.95
C VAL A 237 7.59 -15.71 1.95
N ALA A 238 6.59 -16.59 1.81
CA ALA A 238 6.67 -17.73 0.89
C ALA A 238 6.82 -17.27 -0.58
N GLY A 239 6.03 -16.30 -1.02
CA GLY A 239 6.10 -15.76 -2.38
C GLY A 239 7.45 -15.07 -2.66
N ARG A 240 8.00 -14.31 -1.70
CA ARG A 240 9.32 -13.70 -1.85
C ARG A 240 10.43 -14.74 -1.95
N LEU A 241 10.42 -15.76 -1.13
CA LEU A 241 11.38 -16.87 -1.20
C LEU A 241 11.29 -17.62 -2.52
N ALA A 242 10.07 -17.88 -3.02
CA ALA A 242 9.85 -18.52 -4.31
C ALA A 242 10.39 -17.68 -5.48
N TYR A 243 10.18 -16.35 -5.45
CA TYR A 243 10.75 -15.41 -6.42
C TYR A 243 12.27 -15.47 -6.43
N LEU A 244 12.92 -15.39 -5.27
CA LEU A 244 14.38 -15.41 -5.14
C LEU A 244 14.99 -16.77 -5.53
N ALA A 245 14.30 -17.85 -5.23
CA ALA A 245 14.72 -19.21 -5.61
C ALA A 245 14.66 -19.44 -7.14
N GLY A 246 13.78 -18.71 -7.81
CA GLY A 246 13.51 -18.91 -9.23
C GLY A 246 12.57 -20.07 -9.51
N ARG A 247 11.66 -19.87 -10.46
CA ARG A 247 10.72 -20.91 -10.90
C ARG A 247 11.45 -21.99 -11.69
N MET A 248 11.00 -23.24 -11.57
CA MET A 248 11.47 -24.33 -12.44
C MET A 248 11.24 -24.00 -13.93
N PRO A 249 12.14 -24.40 -14.84
CA PRO A 249 11.99 -24.20 -16.27
C PRO A 249 10.73 -24.85 -16.85
#